data_2bf68e7df67edb38aac80a5e67121673
#
_entry.id   2bf68e7df67edb38aac80a5e67121673
#
_cell.length_a   1.000
_cell.length_b   1.000
_cell.length_c   1.000
_cell.angle_alpha   90.00
_cell.angle_beta   90.00
_cell.angle_gamma   90.00
#
_symmetry.space_group_name_H-M   'P 1'
#
loop_
_entity.id
_entity.type
_entity.pdbx_description
1 polymer ?
#
loop_
_entity_poly.entity_id
_entity_poly.type
_entity_poly.pdbx_seq_one_letter_code
_entity_poly.pdbx_strand_id
1 'polypeptide(L)'
;VILAAGLSSRMAGPLKPVLPLAGKTPLSRLADTFRQAGLADIIVAGGHRQAEVAAEAGRLGLRFVYNPYYETGMFSTVKAALAVVPESCRRLLLTPADIPLFRPATVARLLDRAEAPDAPPVLYPTFGGQRGHPPCLDVALLPAVLAYGGDDGLRAALSPFPQTGVAVPDELILADMDTPADHARLDAQAGRLGIPTVAEAEALLAVEAVPSQGLAHARGVAAVAVGLARSLNAAGAALDLELVEAAALLHDVAKGRPKHEQAGGDLLFALGFDKAAPIVAAHRDIALPPEAPITEREIVYLADKFVHGRQLVPVPVRFGQKLELFAHDPQAVAAITRRRQNALTVLARVEAGLSRPLPDILADTGLTWEALP
;
A
#
# COMPACT_ATOMS: atom_id res chain seq x y z
N VAL A 1 12.04 -12.90 -12.67
CA VAL A 1 12.86 -12.33 -13.75
C VAL A 1 12.75 -10.82 -13.72
N ILE A 2 13.92 -10.14 -13.76
CA ILE A 2 14.03 -8.68 -13.86
C ILE A 2 14.62 -8.32 -15.21
N LEU A 3 13.91 -7.53 -16.02
CA LEU A 3 14.36 -7.06 -17.34
C LEU A 3 15.12 -5.73 -17.18
N ALA A 4 16.41 -5.72 -17.45
CA ALA A 4 17.32 -4.61 -17.22
C ALA A 4 18.17 -4.25 -18.45
N ALA A 5 17.64 -4.47 -19.66
CA ALA A 5 18.37 -4.29 -20.93
C ALA A 5 18.11 -2.95 -21.64
N GLY A 6 17.22 -2.10 -21.10
CA GLY A 6 16.77 -0.87 -21.73
C GLY A 6 17.87 0.20 -21.87
N LEU A 7 17.75 1.02 -22.92
CA LEU A 7 18.71 2.09 -23.26
C LEU A 7 18.75 3.26 -22.27
N SER A 8 17.74 3.42 -21.41
CA SER A 8 17.58 4.55 -20.49
C SER A 8 17.67 5.93 -21.19
N SER A 9 17.30 6.02 -22.46
CA SER A 9 17.55 7.18 -23.33
C SER A 9 16.92 8.49 -22.80
N ARG A 10 15.76 8.40 -22.11
CA ARG A 10 15.06 9.55 -21.53
C ARG A 10 15.66 10.03 -20.19
N MET A 11 16.63 9.32 -19.62
CA MET A 11 17.28 9.65 -18.34
C MET A 11 18.52 10.53 -18.49
N ALA A 12 18.84 11.01 -19.67
CA ALA A 12 19.98 11.90 -19.95
C ALA A 12 21.35 11.40 -19.43
N GLY A 13 21.56 10.07 -19.45
CA GLY A 13 22.86 9.45 -19.13
C GLY A 13 22.86 8.37 -18.04
N PRO A 14 22.19 8.54 -16.88
CA PRO A 14 22.14 7.48 -15.86
C PRO A 14 21.43 6.21 -16.35
N LEU A 15 21.94 5.05 -15.92
CA LEU A 15 21.35 3.75 -16.23
C LEU A 15 20.32 3.38 -15.17
N LYS A 16 19.03 3.32 -15.55
CA LYS A 16 17.90 3.09 -14.63
C LYS A 16 18.10 1.95 -13.62
N PRO A 17 18.49 0.71 -14.03
CA PRO A 17 18.58 -0.41 -13.10
C PRO A 17 19.55 -0.22 -11.94
N VAL A 18 20.54 0.66 -12.08
CA VAL A 18 21.58 0.91 -11.08
C VAL A 18 21.60 2.34 -10.53
N LEU A 19 20.66 3.19 -10.98
CA LEU A 19 20.53 4.56 -10.48
C LEU A 19 19.99 4.53 -9.02
N PRO A 20 20.68 5.18 -8.05
CA PRO A 20 20.19 5.21 -6.67
C PRO A 20 18.78 5.77 -6.55
N LEU A 21 17.93 5.06 -5.79
CA LEU A 21 16.54 5.40 -5.47
C LEU A 21 16.39 5.26 -3.96
N ALA A 22 16.35 6.37 -3.23
CA ALA A 22 16.39 6.41 -1.76
C ALA A 22 17.41 5.44 -1.15
N GLY A 23 18.66 5.59 -1.57
CA GLY A 23 19.83 4.85 -1.02
C GLY A 23 20.01 3.41 -1.52
N LYS A 24 19.10 2.88 -2.36
CA LYS A 24 19.22 1.54 -2.96
C LYS A 24 19.06 1.64 -4.48
N THR A 25 19.65 0.70 -5.23
CA THR A 25 19.36 0.59 -6.67
C THR A 25 17.99 -0.04 -6.92
N PRO A 26 17.31 0.23 -8.05
CA PRO A 26 16.12 -0.49 -8.48
C PRO A 26 16.29 -2.01 -8.49
N LEU A 27 17.42 -2.53 -8.94
CA LEU A 27 17.74 -3.95 -8.87
C LEU A 27 17.78 -4.46 -7.43
N SER A 28 18.40 -3.71 -6.50
CA SER A 28 18.42 -4.07 -5.08
C SER A 28 17.03 -4.09 -4.48
N ARG A 29 16.18 -3.10 -4.79
CA ARG A 29 14.79 -3.03 -4.30
C ARG A 29 13.96 -4.21 -4.78
N LEU A 30 14.00 -4.51 -6.07
CA LEU A 30 13.30 -5.66 -6.65
C LEU A 30 13.78 -7.00 -6.06
N ALA A 31 15.10 -7.15 -5.88
CA ALA A 31 15.66 -8.34 -5.24
C ALA A 31 15.17 -8.50 -3.79
N ASP A 32 15.15 -7.40 -3.02
CA ASP A 32 14.64 -7.40 -1.64
C ASP A 32 13.14 -7.75 -1.60
N THR A 33 12.34 -7.15 -2.50
CA THR A 33 10.90 -7.42 -2.62
C THR A 33 10.61 -8.89 -2.91
N PHE A 34 11.30 -9.47 -3.89
CA PHE A 34 11.13 -10.89 -4.22
C PHE A 34 11.59 -11.81 -3.11
N ARG A 35 12.71 -11.52 -2.45
CA ARG A 35 13.21 -12.30 -1.31
C ARG A 35 12.26 -12.26 -0.11
N GLN A 36 11.71 -11.08 0.20
CA GLN A 36 10.70 -10.93 1.26
C GLN A 36 9.42 -11.70 0.96
N ALA A 37 9.07 -11.87 -0.32
CA ALA A 37 7.97 -12.73 -0.75
C ALA A 37 8.35 -14.22 -0.87
N GLY A 38 9.54 -14.64 -0.39
CA GLY A 38 9.98 -16.03 -0.36
C GLY A 38 10.63 -16.54 -1.65
N LEU A 39 10.93 -15.66 -2.62
CA LEU A 39 11.55 -16.04 -3.89
C LEU A 39 13.07 -15.83 -3.87
N ALA A 40 13.83 -16.91 -3.99
CA ALA A 40 15.30 -16.87 -3.94
C ALA A 40 15.95 -16.91 -5.31
N ASP A 41 15.34 -17.58 -6.30
CA ASP A 41 15.91 -17.69 -7.66
C ASP A 41 15.49 -16.47 -8.49
N ILE A 42 16.40 -15.51 -8.61
CA ILE A 42 16.18 -14.24 -9.32
C ILE A 42 17.14 -14.12 -10.48
N ILE A 43 16.58 -13.96 -11.68
CA ILE A 43 17.32 -13.78 -12.93
C ILE A 43 17.23 -12.32 -13.37
N VAL A 44 18.37 -11.70 -13.65
CA VAL A 44 18.47 -10.35 -14.24
C VAL A 44 18.88 -10.49 -15.69
N ALA A 45 18.06 -10.04 -16.63
CA ALA A 45 18.39 -10.02 -18.04
C ALA A 45 18.84 -8.62 -18.47
N GLY A 46 20.11 -8.45 -18.80
CA GLY A 46 20.73 -7.20 -19.22
C GLY A 46 21.04 -7.15 -20.72
N GLY A 47 21.35 -5.94 -21.20
CA GLY A 47 21.70 -5.66 -22.60
C GLY A 47 22.58 -4.41 -22.69
N HIS A 48 22.01 -3.23 -22.80
CA HIS A 48 22.76 -1.97 -22.82
C HIS A 48 23.60 -1.79 -21.56
N ARG A 49 24.86 -1.36 -21.71
CA ARG A 49 25.82 -1.20 -20.60
C ARG A 49 25.85 -2.43 -19.67
N GLN A 50 25.84 -3.61 -20.25
CA GLN A 50 25.69 -4.90 -19.57
C GLN A 50 26.69 -5.11 -18.43
N ALA A 51 27.91 -4.54 -18.52
CA ALA A 51 28.94 -4.70 -17.49
C ALA A 51 28.52 -4.09 -16.14
N GLU A 52 27.83 -2.95 -16.15
CA GLU A 52 27.35 -2.29 -14.92
C GLU A 52 26.18 -3.05 -14.29
N VAL A 53 25.23 -3.52 -15.10
CA VAL A 53 24.10 -4.33 -14.65
C VAL A 53 24.60 -5.67 -14.10
N ALA A 54 25.55 -6.31 -14.77
CA ALA A 54 26.14 -7.57 -14.33
C ALA A 54 26.93 -7.41 -13.01
N ALA A 55 27.68 -6.32 -12.86
CA ALA A 55 28.40 -6.02 -11.63
C ALA A 55 27.43 -5.85 -10.45
N GLU A 56 26.34 -5.10 -10.63
CA GLU A 56 25.31 -4.91 -9.59
C GLU A 56 24.57 -6.23 -9.29
N ALA A 57 24.20 -7.00 -10.32
CA ALA A 57 23.59 -8.33 -10.14
C ALA A 57 24.53 -9.25 -9.35
N GLY A 58 25.82 -9.27 -9.66
CA GLY A 58 26.86 -10.02 -8.94
C GLY A 58 26.99 -9.59 -7.47
N ARG A 59 27.00 -8.28 -7.20
CA ARG A 59 27.01 -7.72 -5.84
C ARG A 59 25.81 -8.16 -5.01
N LEU A 60 24.66 -8.29 -5.69
CA LEU A 60 23.40 -8.73 -5.05
C LEU A 60 23.25 -10.26 -4.99
N GLY A 61 24.19 -11.05 -5.56
CA GLY A 61 24.10 -12.49 -5.63
C GLY A 61 23.00 -13.00 -6.56
N LEU A 62 22.67 -12.24 -7.62
CA LEU A 62 21.64 -12.56 -8.60
C LEU A 62 22.25 -13.22 -9.84
N ARG A 63 21.48 -14.10 -10.48
CA ARG A 63 21.89 -14.70 -11.75
C ARG A 63 21.75 -13.69 -12.89
N PHE A 64 22.82 -13.41 -13.63
CA PHE A 64 22.81 -12.50 -14.76
C PHE A 64 22.78 -13.24 -16.09
N VAL A 65 22.00 -12.73 -17.04
CA VAL A 65 21.92 -13.21 -18.42
C VAL A 65 22.09 -12.03 -19.38
N TYR A 66 23.02 -12.14 -20.32
CA TYR A 66 23.22 -11.13 -21.34
C TYR A 66 22.33 -11.41 -22.56
N ASN A 67 21.60 -10.41 -23.03
CA ASN A 67 20.89 -10.43 -24.30
C ASN A 67 21.67 -9.62 -25.33
N PRO A 68 22.34 -10.27 -26.32
CA PRO A 68 23.06 -9.55 -27.36
C PRO A 68 22.15 -8.85 -28.39
N TYR A 69 20.86 -9.19 -28.40
CA TYR A 69 19.86 -8.67 -29.33
C TYR A 69 18.96 -7.61 -28.71
N TYR A 70 19.38 -6.97 -27.61
CA TYR A 70 18.57 -6.02 -26.84
C TYR A 70 18.03 -4.84 -27.66
N GLU A 71 18.76 -4.45 -28.74
CA GLU A 71 18.38 -3.37 -29.65
C GLU A 71 17.13 -3.72 -30.49
N THR A 72 16.80 -5.00 -30.65
CA THR A 72 15.60 -5.45 -31.38
C THR A 72 14.30 -5.32 -30.56
N GLY A 73 14.39 -4.78 -29.32
CA GLY A 73 13.23 -4.48 -28.48
C GLY A 73 13.15 -5.34 -27.22
N MET A 74 12.28 -4.94 -26.32
CA MET A 74 12.13 -5.55 -24.98
C MET A 74 11.83 -7.05 -25.06
N PHE A 75 11.08 -7.51 -26.05
CA PHE A 75 10.69 -8.91 -26.17
C PHE A 75 11.88 -9.85 -26.41
N SER A 76 12.95 -9.39 -27.05
CA SER A 76 14.21 -10.16 -27.18
C SER A 76 14.82 -10.45 -25.80
N THR A 77 14.73 -9.49 -24.88
CA THR A 77 15.22 -9.64 -23.50
C THR A 77 14.35 -10.59 -22.70
N VAL A 78 13.04 -10.54 -22.89
CA VAL A 78 12.14 -11.55 -22.32
C VAL A 78 12.55 -12.94 -22.76
N LYS A 79 12.72 -13.18 -24.08
CA LYS A 79 13.13 -14.49 -24.62
C LYS A 79 14.47 -14.96 -24.05
N ALA A 80 15.47 -14.08 -23.98
CA ALA A 80 16.79 -14.41 -23.43
C ALA A 80 16.69 -14.86 -21.94
N ALA A 81 15.84 -14.18 -21.16
CA ALA A 81 15.60 -14.56 -19.77
C ALA A 81 14.85 -15.90 -19.65
N LEU A 82 13.79 -16.09 -20.45
CA LEU A 82 12.97 -17.29 -20.41
C LEU A 82 13.73 -18.55 -20.81
N ALA A 83 14.71 -18.44 -21.73
CA ALA A 83 15.54 -19.56 -22.20
C ALA A 83 16.41 -20.20 -21.09
N VAL A 84 16.60 -19.52 -19.96
CA VAL A 84 17.44 -20.00 -18.85
C VAL A 84 16.65 -20.26 -17.57
N VAL A 85 15.31 -20.20 -17.63
CA VAL A 85 14.45 -20.56 -16.50
C VAL A 85 14.62 -22.05 -16.20
N PRO A 86 14.83 -22.46 -14.92
CA PRO A 86 14.99 -23.86 -14.57
C PRO A 86 13.73 -24.69 -14.87
N GLU A 87 13.89 -25.93 -15.28
CA GLU A 87 12.77 -26.87 -15.53
C GLU A 87 11.95 -27.15 -14.25
N SER A 88 12.57 -27.00 -13.08
CA SER A 88 11.88 -27.14 -11.78
C SER A 88 10.95 -25.97 -11.44
N CYS A 89 11.04 -24.86 -12.18
CA CYS A 89 10.17 -23.71 -11.98
C CYS A 89 8.74 -24.04 -12.43
N ARG A 90 7.75 -23.65 -11.64
CA ARG A 90 6.31 -23.80 -12.00
C ARG A 90 5.67 -22.48 -12.35
N ARG A 91 6.04 -21.44 -11.66
CA ARG A 91 5.51 -20.08 -11.86
C ARG A 91 6.65 -19.08 -12.00
N LEU A 92 6.48 -18.11 -12.84
CA LEU A 92 7.46 -17.09 -13.16
C LEU A 92 6.83 -15.70 -12.97
N LEU A 93 7.49 -14.86 -12.21
CA LEU A 93 7.16 -13.42 -12.13
C LEU A 93 8.14 -12.65 -13.03
N LEU A 94 7.62 -11.69 -13.79
CA LEU A 94 8.41 -10.92 -14.75
C LEU A 94 8.16 -9.43 -14.59
N THR A 95 9.22 -8.64 -14.38
CA THR A 95 9.12 -7.19 -14.23
C THR A 95 10.23 -6.46 -14.94
N PRO A 96 9.99 -5.29 -15.55
CA PRO A 96 11.06 -4.40 -15.94
C PRO A 96 11.71 -3.76 -14.70
N ALA A 97 12.98 -3.40 -14.79
CA ALA A 97 13.74 -2.83 -13.68
C ALA A 97 13.33 -1.41 -13.32
N ASP A 98 12.55 -0.75 -14.15
CA ASP A 98 12.06 0.61 -13.95
C ASP A 98 10.71 0.70 -13.19
N ILE A 99 10.16 -0.44 -12.75
CA ILE A 99 9.02 -0.52 -11.82
C ILE A 99 9.52 -1.14 -10.49
N PRO A 100 10.27 -0.40 -9.67
CA PRO A 100 11.06 -1.00 -8.58
C PRO A 100 10.39 -1.01 -7.21
N LEU A 101 9.18 -0.43 -7.05
CA LEU A 101 8.64 -0.10 -5.74
C LEU A 101 7.40 -0.89 -5.32
N PHE A 102 6.88 -1.81 -6.15
CA PHE A 102 5.75 -2.64 -5.72
C PHE A 102 6.10 -3.48 -4.49
N ARG A 103 5.09 -3.79 -3.69
CA ARG A 103 5.28 -4.39 -2.36
C ARG A 103 5.42 -5.91 -2.39
N PRO A 104 6.14 -6.51 -1.42
CA PRO A 104 6.18 -7.97 -1.25
C PRO A 104 4.80 -8.61 -1.13
N ALA A 105 3.85 -7.94 -0.49
CA ALA A 105 2.47 -8.40 -0.36
C ALA A 105 1.75 -8.58 -1.71
N THR A 106 2.05 -7.74 -2.70
CA THR A 106 1.55 -7.90 -4.07
C THR A 106 2.04 -9.20 -4.69
N VAL A 107 3.34 -9.51 -4.52
CA VAL A 107 3.94 -10.77 -5.00
C VAL A 107 3.31 -11.97 -4.29
N ALA A 108 3.20 -11.93 -2.97
CA ALA A 108 2.58 -13.01 -2.18
C ALA A 108 1.14 -13.27 -2.65
N ARG A 109 0.33 -12.23 -2.83
CA ARG A 109 -1.06 -12.36 -3.28
C ARG A 109 -1.18 -12.97 -4.70
N LEU A 110 -0.25 -12.66 -5.60
CA LEU A 110 -0.18 -13.29 -6.92
C LEU A 110 0.16 -14.78 -6.82
N LEU A 111 1.11 -15.15 -5.97
CA LEU A 111 1.52 -16.54 -5.74
C LEU A 111 0.39 -17.34 -5.10
N ASP A 112 -0.25 -16.82 -4.07
CA ASP A 112 -1.41 -17.45 -3.42
C ASP A 112 -2.54 -17.73 -4.45
N ARG A 113 -2.84 -16.75 -5.32
CA ARG A 113 -3.84 -16.94 -6.39
C ARG A 113 -3.38 -17.94 -7.45
N ALA A 114 -2.06 -18.01 -7.72
CA ALA A 114 -1.48 -18.94 -8.68
C ALA A 114 -1.50 -20.40 -8.22
N GLU A 115 -1.59 -20.65 -6.91
CA GLU A 115 -1.69 -21.98 -6.32
C GLU A 115 -3.12 -22.52 -6.28
N ALA A 116 -4.13 -21.68 -6.53
CA ALA A 116 -5.52 -22.11 -6.53
C ALA A 116 -5.77 -23.11 -7.69
N PRO A 117 -6.63 -24.14 -7.48
CA PRO A 117 -6.88 -25.19 -8.48
C PRO A 117 -7.43 -24.67 -9.82
N ASP A 118 -8.11 -23.53 -9.79
CA ASP A 118 -8.69 -22.86 -10.96
C ASP A 118 -7.83 -21.70 -11.48
N ALA A 119 -6.55 -21.60 -11.05
CA ALA A 119 -5.68 -20.52 -11.43
C ALA A 119 -5.42 -20.50 -12.94
N PRO A 120 -5.71 -19.41 -13.65
CA PRO A 120 -5.33 -19.29 -15.05
C PRO A 120 -3.81 -19.21 -15.21
N PRO A 121 -3.29 -19.54 -16.41
CA PRO A 121 -1.85 -19.56 -16.62
C PRO A 121 -1.21 -18.16 -16.62
N VAL A 122 -1.99 -17.08 -16.70
CA VAL A 122 -1.49 -15.71 -16.65
C VAL A 122 -2.29 -14.91 -15.62
N LEU A 123 -1.58 -14.36 -14.63
CA LEU A 123 -2.13 -13.45 -13.62
C LEU A 123 -1.44 -12.10 -13.72
N TYR A 124 -2.22 -11.03 -13.59
CA TYR A 124 -1.70 -9.66 -13.49
C TYR A 124 -2.14 -9.04 -12.17
N PRO A 125 -1.27 -8.34 -11.43
CA PRO A 125 -1.74 -7.47 -10.38
C PRO A 125 -2.52 -6.33 -11.02
N THR A 126 -3.62 -5.90 -10.37
CA THR A 126 -4.43 -4.78 -10.87
C THR A 126 -4.67 -3.77 -9.77
N PHE A 127 -4.53 -2.49 -10.12
CA PHE A 127 -4.87 -1.35 -9.27
C PHE A 127 -5.83 -0.43 -10.03
N GLY A 128 -6.97 -0.11 -9.44
CA GLY A 128 -8.00 0.68 -10.12
C GLY A 128 -8.48 0.07 -11.45
N GLY A 129 -8.42 -1.26 -11.60
CA GLY A 129 -8.76 -1.97 -12.83
C GLY A 129 -7.65 -1.97 -13.89
N GLN A 130 -6.53 -1.28 -13.69
CA GLN A 130 -5.38 -1.27 -14.59
C GLN A 130 -4.42 -2.42 -14.25
N ARG A 131 -3.92 -3.10 -15.29
CA ARG A 131 -2.91 -4.17 -15.14
C ARG A 131 -1.54 -3.56 -14.92
N GLY A 132 -0.82 -4.07 -13.92
CA GLY A 132 0.55 -3.65 -13.59
C GLY A 132 1.55 -4.81 -13.59
N HIS A 133 2.66 -4.57 -12.90
CA HIS A 133 3.77 -5.52 -12.76
C HIS A 133 3.92 -5.99 -11.30
N PRO A 134 4.48 -7.20 -11.11
CA PRO A 134 4.88 -8.20 -12.11
C PRO A 134 3.70 -9.09 -12.57
N PRO A 135 3.52 -9.44 -13.86
CA PRO A 135 2.71 -10.58 -14.24
C PRO A 135 3.31 -11.88 -13.67
N CYS A 136 2.42 -12.81 -13.30
CA CYS A 136 2.77 -14.17 -12.90
C CYS A 136 2.33 -15.15 -14.00
N LEU A 137 3.28 -15.90 -14.53
CA LEU A 137 3.09 -16.78 -15.67
C LEU A 137 3.30 -18.24 -15.26
N ASP A 138 2.49 -19.13 -15.80
CA ASP A 138 2.76 -20.58 -15.75
C ASP A 138 3.91 -20.89 -16.71
N VAL A 139 4.91 -21.65 -16.26
CA VAL A 139 6.05 -22.03 -17.10
C VAL A 139 5.65 -22.92 -18.29
N ALA A 140 4.52 -23.59 -18.26
CA ALA A 140 3.98 -24.32 -19.40
C ALA A 140 3.76 -23.43 -20.63
N LEU A 141 3.66 -22.09 -20.44
CA LEU A 141 3.55 -21.14 -21.56
C LEU A 141 4.88 -20.81 -22.24
N LEU A 142 6.03 -21.12 -21.60
CA LEU A 142 7.34 -20.70 -22.10
C LEU A 142 7.63 -21.19 -23.53
N PRO A 143 7.35 -22.44 -23.93
CA PRO A 143 7.57 -22.88 -25.32
C PRO A 143 6.79 -22.04 -26.35
N ALA A 144 5.55 -21.70 -26.06
CA ALA A 144 4.72 -20.87 -26.92
C ALA A 144 5.23 -19.42 -26.99
N VAL A 145 5.61 -18.84 -25.86
CA VAL A 145 6.18 -17.49 -25.81
C VAL A 145 7.52 -17.41 -26.54
N LEU A 146 8.39 -18.41 -26.39
CA LEU A 146 9.68 -18.48 -27.08
C LEU A 146 9.52 -18.64 -28.61
N ALA A 147 8.53 -19.42 -29.05
CA ALA A 147 8.21 -19.64 -30.45
C ALA A 147 7.48 -18.46 -31.12
N TYR A 148 6.92 -17.53 -30.35
CA TYR A 148 6.18 -16.39 -30.90
C TYR A 148 7.09 -15.50 -31.75
N GLY A 149 6.76 -15.34 -33.01
CA GLY A 149 7.55 -14.59 -34.00
C GLY A 149 7.05 -13.19 -34.33
N GLY A 150 5.96 -12.74 -33.70
CA GLY A 150 5.39 -11.42 -33.96
C GLY A 150 6.12 -10.28 -33.23
N ASP A 151 5.92 -9.06 -33.69
CA ASP A 151 6.60 -7.85 -33.20
C ASP A 151 5.87 -7.17 -32.02
N ASP A 152 4.64 -7.60 -31.68
CA ASP A 152 3.80 -6.97 -30.64
C ASP A 152 4.17 -7.36 -29.19
N GLY A 153 5.27 -8.07 -29.00
CA GLY A 153 5.90 -8.37 -27.72
C GLY A 153 5.17 -9.40 -26.85
N LEU A 154 5.50 -9.41 -25.56
CA LEU A 154 4.98 -10.38 -24.60
C LEU A 154 3.46 -10.36 -24.48
N ARG A 155 2.85 -9.17 -24.52
CA ARG A 155 1.40 -9.02 -24.38
C ARG A 155 0.66 -9.79 -25.49
N ALA A 156 1.12 -9.68 -26.72
CA ALA A 156 0.55 -10.39 -27.86
C ALA A 156 0.82 -11.90 -27.77
N ALA A 157 2.04 -12.30 -27.38
CA ALA A 157 2.38 -13.71 -27.19
C ALA A 157 1.50 -14.39 -26.11
N LEU A 158 1.05 -13.64 -25.11
CA LEU A 158 0.18 -14.15 -24.04
C LEU A 158 -1.32 -14.03 -24.35
N SER A 159 -1.71 -13.27 -25.38
CA SER A 159 -3.12 -12.99 -25.66
C SER A 159 -4.01 -14.23 -25.92
N PRO A 160 -3.50 -15.36 -26.48
CA PRO A 160 -4.29 -16.56 -26.70
C PRO A 160 -4.66 -17.33 -25.41
N PHE A 161 -3.97 -17.04 -24.30
CA PHE A 161 -4.11 -17.80 -23.05
C PHE A 161 -5.09 -17.15 -22.08
N PRO A 162 -5.80 -17.94 -21.24
CA PRO A 162 -6.65 -17.42 -20.17
C PRO A 162 -5.86 -16.51 -19.22
N GLN A 163 -6.44 -15.36 -18.89
CA GLN A 163 -5.78 -14.32 -18.08
C GLN A 163 -6.74 -13.77 -17.03
N THR A 164 -6.24 -13.47 -15.84
CA THR A 164 -7.04 -12.86 -14.77
C THR A 164 -6.28 -11.75 -14.06
N GLY A 165 -6.99 -10.68 -13.72
CA GLY A 165 -6.50 -9.63 -12.81
C GLY A 165 -6.66 -10.04 -11.35
N VAL A 166 -5.66 -9.75 -10.53
CA VAL A 166 -5.66 -9.90 -9.08
C VAL A 166 -5.62 -8.49 -8.47
N ALA A 167 -6.72 -8.05 -7.87
CA ALA A 167 -6.81 -6.73 -7.27
C ALA A 167 -5.85 -6.62 -6.06
N VAL A 168 -5.01 -5.59 -6.06
CA VAL A 168 -4.05 -5.30 -4.99
C VAL A 168 -4.15 -3.83 -4.57
N PRO A 169 -3.96 -3.49 -3.29
CA PRO A 169 -3.92 -2.11 -2.81
C PRO A 169 -2.50 -1.52 -2.93
N ASP A 170 -1.92 -1.57 -4.11
CA ASP A 170 -0.54 -1.20 -4.41
C ASP A 170 -0.47 -0.47 -5.75
N GLU A 171 -0.52 0.86 -5.73
CA GLU A 171 -0.47 1.67 -6.94
C GLU A 171 0.89 1.62 -7.63
N LEU A 172 1.94 1.24 -6.89
CA LEU A 172 3.32 1.21 -7.38
C LEU A 172 3.57 0.08 -8.39
N ILE A 173 2.63 -0.83 -8.58
CA ILE A 173 2.62 -1.79 -9.71
C ILE A 173 2.55 -1.11 -11.09
N LEU A 174 2.12 0.16 -11.12
CA LEU A 174 1.96 0.99 -12.33
C LEU A 174 3.03 2.08 -12.46
N ALA A 175 3.89 2.22 -11.44
CA ALA A 175 4.78 3.36 -11.31
C ALA A 175 6.14 3.09 -11.96
N ASP A 176 6.29 3.48 -13.23
CA ASP A 176 7.54 3.43 -13.96
C ASP A 176 8.45 4.64 -13.72
N MET A 177 9.74 4.43 -13.93
CA MET A 177 10.81 5.43 -13.80
C MET A 177 11.37 5.76 -15.18
N ASP A 178 10.60 6.50 -15.98
CA ASP A 178 10.97 6.78 -17.37
C ASP A 178 11.80 8.06 -17.55
N THR A 179 11.55 9.08 -16.74
CA THR A 179 12.18 10.40 -16.81
C THR A 179 12.85 10.79 -15.48
N PRO A 180 13.72 11.82 -15.47
CA PRO A 180 14.24 12.38 -14.21
C PRO A 180 13.15 12.85 -13.23
N ALA A 181 12.01 13.31 -13.73
CA ALA A 181 10.87 13.69 -12.89
C ALA A 181 10.22 12.46 -12.23
N ASP A 182 10.07 11.35 -12.96
CA ASP A 182 9.59 10.09 -12.38
C ASP A 182 10.57 9.57 -11.33
N HIS A 183 11.87 9.64 -11.59
CA HIS A 183 12.89 9.27 -10.61
C HIS A 183 12.74 10.08 -9.31
N ALA A 184 12.64 11.40 -9.39
CA ALA A 184 12.48 12.26 -8.22
C ALA A 184 11.18 11.95 -7.45
N ARG A 185 10.07 11.68 -8.15
CA ARG A 185 8.79 11.27 -7.58
C ARG A 185 8.92 9.93 -6.84
N LEU A 186 9.51 8.92 -7.50
CA LEU A 186 9.69 7.59 -6.91
C LEU A 186 10.70 7.60 -5.76
N ASP A 187 11.73 8.46 -5.82
CA ASP A 187 12.70 8.64 -4.73
C ASP A 187 12.00 9.12 -3.45
N ALA A 188 11.13 10.11 -3.56
CA ALA A 188 10.31 10.59 -2.45
C ALA A 188 9.34 9.50 -1.94
N GLN A 189 8.65 8.79 -2.84
CA GLN A 189 7.73 7.70 -2.48
C GLN A 189 8.45 6.54 -1.78
N ALA A 190 9.68 6.22 -2.18
CA ALA A 190 10.48 5.16 -1.57
C ALA A 190 10.77 5.38 -0.07
N GLY A 191 10.80 6.65 0.38
CA GLY A 191 10.90 7.01 1.80
C GLY A 191 9.58 6.90 2.58
N ARG A 192 8.45 6.71 1.88
CA ARG A 192 7.09 6.75 2.45
C ARG A 192 6.28 5.47 2.22
N LEU A 193 6.90 4.38 1.81
CA LEU A 193 6.22 3.10 1.50
C LEU A 193 5.34 2.56 2.64
N GLY A 194 5.67 2.89 3.88
CA GLY A 194 4.90 2.49 5.06
C GLY A 194 3.59 3.26 5.26
N ILE A 195 3.30 4.27 4.44
CA ILE A 195 2.09 5.09 4.49
C ILE A 195 1.29 4.81 3.21
N PRO A 196 0.07 4.26 3.29
CA PRO A 196 -0.76 4.10 2.10
C PRO A 196 -1.19 5.49 1.56
N THR A 197 -1.25 5.63 0.25
CA THR A 197 -1.93 6.78 -0.35
C THR A 197 -3.45 6.66 -0.14
N VAL A 198 -4.18 7.76 -0.33
CA VAL A 198 -5.65 7.73 -0.29
C VAL A 198 -6.20 6.73 -1.31
N ALA A 199 -5.61 6.67 -2.50
CA ALA A 199 -6.01 5.72 -3.54
C ALA A 199 -5.75 4.26 -3.13
N GLU A 200 -4.62 3.97 -2.48
CA GLU A 200 -4.32 2.64 -1.93
C GLU A 200 -5.27 2.29 -0.77
N ALA A 201 -5.58 3.25 0.10
CA ALA A 201 -6.56 3.06 1.17
C ALA A 201 -7.96 2.73 0.62
N GLU A 202 -8.44 3.47 -0.38
CA GLU A 202 -9.73 3.19 -1.02
C GLU A 202 -9.72 1.83 -1.77
N ALA A 203 -8.62 1.49 -2.44
CA ALA A 203 -8.46 0.18 -3.07
C ALA A 203 -8.48 -0.96 -2.04
N LEU A 204 -7.85 -0.78 -0.88
CA LEU A 204 -7.89 -1.77 0.21
C LEU A 204 -9.31 -1.93 0.77
N LEU A 205 -10.04 -0.84 0.99
CA LEU A 205 -11.43 -0.90 1.43
C LEU A 205 -12.32 -1.65 0.43
N ALA A 206 -12.06 -1.49 -0.87
CA ALA A 206 -12.75 -2.23 -1.92
C ALA A 206 -12.38 -3.73 -1.94
N VAL A 207 -11.09 -4.06 -1.78
CA VAL A 207 -10.58 -5.44 -1.70
C VAL A 207 -11.14 -6.19 -0.50
N GLU A 208 -11.28 -5.51 0.65
CA GLU A 208 -11.89 -6.05 1.88
C GLU A 208 -13.43 -6.00 1.85
N ALA A 209 -14.03 -5.57 0.74
CA ALA A 209 -15.48 -5.48 0.53
C ALA A 209 -16.21 -4.72 1.65
N VAL A 210 -15.61 -3.62 2.12
CA VAL A 210 -16.21 -2.80 3.19
C VAL A 210 -17.56 -2.24 2.72
N PRO A 211 -18.66 -2.44 3.47
CA PRO A 211 -19.99 -1.98 3.09
C PRO A 211 -20.08 -0.46 2.93
N SER A 212 -21.02 0.04 2.12
CA SER A 212 -21.20 1.47 1.84
C SER A 212 -21.36 2.35 3.09
N GLN A 213 -22.03 1.83 4.14
CA GLN A 213 -22.15 2.52 5.43
C GLN A 213 -20.78 2.66 6.13
N GLY A 214 -19.94 1.62 6.05
CA GLY A 214 -18.56 1.65 6.57
C GLY A 214 -17.69 2.64 5.81
N LEU A 215 -17.80 2.68 4.47
CA LEU A 215 -17.09 3.65 3.63
C LEU A 215 -17.48 5.09 3.97
N ALA A 216 -18.79 5.35 4.15
CA ALA A 216 -19.27 6.68 4.53
C ALA A 216 -18.76 7.12 5.92
N HIS A 217 -18.72 6.20 6.89
CA HIS A 217 -18.13 6.44 8.20
C HIS A 217 -16.64 6.73 8.11
N ALA A 218 -15.88 5.90 7.40
CA ALA A 218 -14.44 6.06 7.21
C ALA A 218 -14.08 7.43 6.63
N ARG A 219 -14.81 7.87 5.58
CA ARG A 219 -14.63 9.20 4.98
C ARG A 219 -14.97 10.33 5.94
N GLY A 220 -16.01 10.16 6.75
CA GLY A 220 -16.37 11.14 7.80
C GLY A 220 -15.27 11.26 8.86
N VAL A 221 -14.73 10.13 9.32
CA VAL A 221 -13.61 10.11 10.27
C VAL A 221 -12.36 10.76 9.67
N ALA A 222 -12.05 10.47 8.41
CA ALA A 222 -10.91 11.08 7.71
C ALA A 222 -11.07 12.61 7.60
N ALA A 223 -12.26 13.11 7.25
CA ALA A 223 -12.53 14.55 7.16
C ALA A 223 -12.30 15.26 8.52
N VAL A 224 -12.79 14.68 9.60
CA VAL A 224 -12.59 15.21 10.96
C VAL A 224 -11.11 15.14 11.34
N ALA A 225 -10.44 14.01 11.13
CA ALA A 225 -9.05 13.81 11.49
C ALA A 225 -8.12 14.81 10.78
N VAL A 226 -8.29 14.98 9.47
CA VAL A 226 -7.52 15.93 8.66
C VAL A 226 -7.80 17.37 9.09
N GLY A 227 -9.05 17.73 9.38
CA GLY A 227 -9.41 19.06 9.90
C GLY A 227 -8.70 19.40 11.21
N LEU A 228 -8.72 18.48 12.17
CA LEU A 228 -8.01 18.60 13.45
C LEU A 228 -6.50 18.71 13.26
N ALA A 229 -5.91 17.81 12.44
CA ALA A 229 -4.47 17.79 12.19
C ALA A 229 -3.99 19.08 11.51
N ARG A 230 -4.72 19.61 10.53
CA ARG A 230 -4.41 20.90 9.89
C ARG A 230 -4.42 22.04 10.87
N SER A 231 -5.43 22.08 11.76
CA SER A 231 -5.54 23.13 12.77
C SER A 231 -4.40 23.07 13.78
N LEU A 232 -4.01 21.88 14.23
CA LEU A 232 -2.85 21.68 15.10
C LEU A 232 -1.54 22.06 14.40
N ASN A 233 -1.35 21.69 13.16
CA ASN A 233 -0.17 22.07 12.38
C ASN A 233 -0.08 23.59 12.20
N ALA A 234 -1.21 24.29 12.03
CA ALA A 234 -1.25 25.74 12.00
C ALA A 234 -0.84 26.38 13.36
N ALA A 235 -1.00 25.63 14.45
CA ALA A 235 -0.56 26.02 15.79
C ALA A 235 0.88 25.56 16.13
N GLY A 236 1.59 24.94 15.16
CA GLY A 236 3.00 24.56 15.34
C GLY A 236 3.24 23.05 15.55
N ALA A 237 2.21 22.19 15.46
CA ALA A 237 2.43 20.75 15.42
C ALA A 237 3.05 20.34 14.06
N ALA A 238 3.53 19.09 13.97
CA ALA A 238 4.16 18.54 12.77
C ALA A 238 3.57 17.17 12.43
N LEU A 239 2.23 17.11 12.38
CA LEU A 239 1.51 15.88 12.05
C LEU A 239 1.58 15.59 10.56
N ASP A 240 1.79 14.34 10.18
CA ASP A 240 1.76 13.88 8.81
C ASP A 240 0.29 13.74 8.33
N LEU A 241 -0.17 14.68 7.51
CA LEU A 241 -1.55 14.72 7.06
C LEU A 241 -1.94 13.52 6.19
N GLU A 242 -1.02 13.00 5.37
CA GLU A 242 -1.28 11.82 4.55
C GLU A 242 -1.42 10.57 5.41
N LEU A 243 -0.57 10.44 6.44
CA LEU A 243 -0.68 9.34 7.40
C LEU A 243 -1.98 9.41 8.21
N VAL A 244 -2.37 10.61 8.66
CA VAL A 244 -3.65 10.83 9.35
C VAL A 244 -4.82 10.43 8.48
N GLU A 245 -4.87 10.89 7.23
CA GLU A 245 -5.97 10.62 6.29
C GLU A 245 -6.08 9.13 5.98
N ALA A 246 -4.97 8.48 5.60
CA ALA A 246 -4.94 7.08 5.28
C ALA A 246 -5.32 6.19 6.47
N ALA A 247 -4.75 6.46 7.65
CA ALA A 247 -5.08 5.70 8.86
C ALA A 247 -6.54 5.90 9.30
N ALA A 248 -7.09 7.11 9.13
CA ALA A 248 -8.49 7.40 9.41
C ALA A 248 -9.44 6.67 8.44
N LEU A 249 -9.12 6.62 7.14
CA LEU A 249 -9.88 5.83 6.17
C LEU A 249 -9.88 4.34 6.53
N LEU A 250 -8.77 3.81 7.03
CA LEU A 250 -8.56 2.39 7.25
C LEU A 250 -8.82 1.92 8.70
N HIS A 251 -9.19 2.82 9.63
CA HIS A 251 -9.30 2.47 11.05
C HIS A 251 -10.22 1.27 11.32
N ASP A 252 -11.30 1.13 10.58
CA ASP A 252 -12.31 0.07 10.69
C ASP A 252 -12.23 -0.98 9.56
N VAL A 253 -11.11 -1.07 8.81
CA VAL A 253 -10.94 -1.95 7.64
C VAL A 253 -11.23 -3.43 7.93
N ALA A 254 -10.97 -3.90 9.14
CA ALA A 254 -11.23 -5.27 9.59
C ALA A 254 -12.53 -5.41 10.42
N LYS A 255 -13.43 -4.43 10.34
CA LYS A 255 -14.68 -4.44 11.12
C LYS A 255 -15.49 -5.72 10.87
N GLY A 256 -15.99 -6.33 11.96
CA GLY A 256 -16.67 -7.62 11.94
C GLY A 256 -15.77 -8.81 12.30
N ARG A 257 -14.43 -8.64 12.26
CA ARG A 257 -13.49 -9.66 12.77
C ARG A 257 -13.32 -9.54 14.29
N PRO A 258 -13.02 -10.64 15.01
CA PRO A 258 -12.63 -10.57 16.42
C PRO A 258 -11.43 -9.63 16.59
N LYS A 259 -11.48 -8.75 17.62
CA LYS A 259 -10.43 -7.73 17.88
C LYS A 259 -10.07 -6.96 16.59
N HIS A 260 -11.09 -6.43 15.92
CA HIS A 260 -10.94 -5.82 14.59
C HIS A 260 -9.89 -4.70 14.53
N GLU A 261 -9.64 -3.99 15.63
CA GLU A 261 -8.59 -2.99 15.74
C GLU A 261 -7.20 -3.60 15.54
N GLN A 262 -6.93 -4.72 16.21
CA GLN A 262 -5.66 -5.45 16.05
C GLN A 262 -5.60 -6.13 14.69
N ALA A 263 -6.68 -6.78 14.27
CA ALA A 263 -6.75 -7.44 12.96
C ALA A 263 -6.54 -6.45 11.79
N GLY A 264 -7.02 -5.21 11.93
CA GLY A 264 -6.76 -4.13 10.97
C GLY A 264 -5.28 -3.71 10.95
N GLY A 265 -4.68 -3.54 12.13
CA GLY A 265 -3.26 -3.25 12.25
C GLY A 265 -2.37 -4.36 11.65
N ASP A 266 -2.66 -5.62 11.98
CA ASP A 266 -1.93 -6.78 11.46
C ASP A 266 -2.05 -6.87 9.92
N LEU A 267 -3.23 -6.62 9.37
CA LEU A 267 -3.46 -6.57 7.91
C LEU A 267 -2.60 -5.48 7.26
N LEU A 268 -2.61 -4.26 7.81
CA LEU A 268 -1.80 -3.15 7.27
C LEU A 268 -0.31 -3.45 7.35
N PHE A 269 0.15 -4.01 8.46
CA PHE A 269 1.54 -4.40 8.62
C PHE A 269 1.95 -5.47 7.59
N ALA A 270 1.12 -6.49 7.38
CA ALA A 270 1.35 -7.53 6.37
C ALA A 270 1.38 -6.98 4.93
N LEU A 271 0.64 -5.90 4.66
CA LEU A 271 0.64 -5.21 3.37
C LEU A 271 1.84 -4.25 3.20
N GLY A 272 2.66 -4.04 4.24
CA GLY A 272 3.80 -3.13 4.20
C GLY A 272 3.46 -1.67 4.57
N PHE A 273 2.29 -1.42 5.16
CA PHE A 273 1.86 -0.11 5.65
C PHE A 273 2.18 0.05 7.16
N ASP A 274 3.44 -0.16 7.51
CA ASP A 274 3.93 -0.26 8.88
C ASP A 274 3.78 1.05 9.70
N LYS A 275 3.65 2.19 9.05
CA LYS A 275 3.39 3.47 9.71
C LYS A 275 1.90 3.64 10.08
N ALA A 276 0.99 3.19 9.24
CA ALA A 276 -0.45 3.27 9.51
C ALA A 276 -0.94 2.16 10.46
N ALA A 277 -0.30 0.99 10.45
CA ALA A 277 -0.68 -0.18 11.23
C ALA A 277 -0.86 0.10 12.75
N PRO A 278 0.08 0.72 13.46
CA PRO A 278 -0.07 0.99 14.91
C PRO A 278 -1.16 2.01 15.22
N ILE A 279 -1.47 2.93 14.30
CA ILE A 279 -2.54 3.90 14.46
C ILE A 279 -3.88 3.18 14.39
N VAL A 280 -4.07 2.33 13.38
CA VAL A 280 -5.28 1.53 13.21
C VAL A 280 -5.48 0.55 14.37
N ALA A 281 -4.42 -0.10 14.84
CA ALA A 281 -4.50 -1.01 15.99
C ALA A 281 -4.95 -0.30 17.29
N ALA A 282 -4.73 1.01 17.43
CA ALA A 282 -5.04 1.78 18.62
C ALA A 282 -6.39 2.52 18.60
N HIS A 283 -7.13 2.52 17.46
CA HIS A 283 -8.30 3.40 17.29
C HIS A 283 -9.46 3.14 18.26
N ARG A 284 -9.53 1.96 18.88
CA ARG A 284 -10.63 1.61 19.80
C ARG A 284 -10.40 2.09 21.22
N ASP A 285 -9.19 1.96 21.73
CA ASP A 285 -8.81 2.33 23.09
C ASP A 285 -7.37 2.82 23.13
N ILE A 286 -7.15 3.94 23.79
CA ILE A 286 -5.84 4.60 23.85
C ILE A 286 -5.62 5.14 25.26
N ALA A 287 -4.41 5.00 25.74
CA ALA A 287 -3.96 5.68 26.94
C ALA A 287 -2.95 6.77 26.54
N LEU A 288 -3.20 8.01 26.99
CA LEU A 288 -2.31 9.13 26.75
C LEU A 288 -1.64 9.51 28.07
N PRO A 289 -0.34 9.25 28.26
CA PRO A 289 0.40 9.75 29.42
C PRO A 289 0.36 11.29 29.47
N PRO A 290 0.38 11.89 30.69
CA PRO A 290 0.21 13.34 30.86
C PRO A 290 1.15 14.19 30.00
N GLU A 291 2.40 13.79 29.85
CA GLU A 291 3.43 14.52 29.10
C GLU A 291 3.62 14.06 27.64
N ALA A 292 2.89 13.03 27.19
CA ALA A 292 3.03 12.54 25.82
C ALA A 292 2.49 13.56 24.82
N PRO A 293 3.16 13.80 23.68
CA PRO A 293 2.62 14.67 22.63
C PRO A 293 1.37 14.08 21.99
N ILE A 294 0.56 14.94 21.40
CA ILE A 294 -0.50 14.50 20.47
C ILE A 294 0.17 14.09 19.16
N THR A 295 -0.15 12.90 18.68
CA THR A 295 0.35 12.34 17.42
C THR A 295 -0.83 11.99 16.50
N GLU A 296 -0.54 11.49 15.29
CA GLU A 296 -1.54 11.02 14.33
C GLU A 296 -2.50 9.99 14.96
N ARG A 297 -1.98 9.18 15.87
CA ARG A 297 -2.74 8.14 16.58
C ARG A 297 -3.87 8.73 17.42
N GLU A 298 -3.60 9.76 18.21
CA GLU A 298 -4.60 10.45 19.06
C GLU A 298 -5.62 11.17 18.20
N ILE A 299 -5.21 11.73 17.07
CA ILE A 299 -6.10 12.43 16.13
C ILE A 299 -7.08 11.47 15.48
N VAL A 300 -6.62 10.35 14.95
CA VAL A 300 -7.49 9.33 14.34
C VAL A 300 -8.43 8.72 15.39
N TYR A 301 -7.91 8.40 16.56
CA TYR A 301 -8.72 7.92 17.70
C TYR A 301 -9.85 8.90 18.04
N LEU A 302 -9.53 10.20 18.22
CA LEU A 302 -10.51 11.21 18.60
C LEU A 302 -11.54 11.45 17.49
N ALA A 303 -11.10 11.51 16.23
CA ALA A 303 -11.98 11.72 15.09
C ALA A 303 -13.06 10.62 14.99
N ASP A 304 -12.70 9.35 15.21
CA ASP A 304 -13.70 8.28 15.28
C ASP A 304 -14.74 8.52 16.38
N LYS A 305 -14.36 9.16 17.50
CA LYS A 305 -15.33 9.41 18.60
C LYS A 305 -16.31 10.53 18.28
N PHE A 306 -16.01 11.40 17.31
CA PHE A 306 -16.94 12.43 16.83
C PHE A 306 -17.91 11.94 15.76
N VAL A 307 -17.60 10.82 15.05
CA VAL A 307 -18.40 10.40 13.89
C VAL A 307 -19.23 9.17 14.23
N HIS A 308 -20.54 9.26 14.04
CA HIS A 308 -21.48 8.14 14.11
C HIS A 308 -22.21 7.99 12.77
N GLY A 309 -21.92 6.92 12.04
CA GLY A 309 -22.42 6.77 10.67
C GLY A 309 -21.94 7.90 9.75
N ARG A 310 -22.80 8.86 9.46
CA ARG A 310 -22.54 10.04 8.61
C ARG A 310 -22.73 11.36 9.35
N GLN A 311 -22.85 11.33 10.66
CA GLN A 311 -23.19 12.48 11.49
C GLN A 311 -22.12 12.72 12.55
N LEU A 312 -22.01 13.96 13.00
CA LEU A 312 -21.22 14.33 14.17
C LEU A 312 -22.03 14.09 15.44
N VAL A 313 -21.37 13.52 16.43
CA VAL A 313 -21.95 13.32 17.79
C VAL A 313 -20.95 13.85 18.82
N PRO A 314 -21.37 14.65 19.79
CA PRO A 314 -20.48 15.04 20.88
C PRO A 314 -19.94 13.82 21.62
N VAL A 315 -18.63 13.82 21.91
CA VAL A 315 -17.95 12.69 22.59
C VAL A 315 -18.68 12.27 23.88
N PRO A 316 -19.12 13.20 24.78
CA PRO A 316 -19.86 12.83 25.98
C PRO A 316 -21.18 12.10 25.69
N VAL A 317 -21.90 12.54 24.64
CA VAL A 317 -23.21 11.97 24.26
C VAL A 317 -23.03 10.54 23.74
N ARG A 318 -22.04 10.33 22.80
CA ARG A 318 -21.73 8.99 22.28
C ARG A 318 -21.42 7.96 23.36
N PHE A 319 -20.68 8.35 24.39
CA PHE A 319 -20.37 7.45 25.49
C PHE A 319 -21.54 7.31 26.47
N GLY A 320 -22.39 8.36 26.66
CA GLY A 320 -23.62 8.29 27.44
C GLY A 320 -24.59 7.23 26.90
N GLN A 321 -24.90 7.28 25.61
CA GLN A 321 -25.71 6.27 24.91
C GLN A 321 -25.19 4.84 25.11
N LYS A 322 -23.86 4.65 25.05
CA LYS A 322 -23.26 3.33 25.29
C LYS A 322 -23.40 2.88 26.74
N LEU A 323 -23.25 3.77 27.71
CA LEU A 323 -23.41 3.45 29.12
C LEU A 323 -24.85 3.03 29.45
N GLU A 324 -25.83 3.69 28.85
CA GLU A 324 -27.26 3.32 28.98
C GLU A 324 -27.52 1.93 28.36
N LEU A 325 -27.04 1.69 27.15
CA LEU A 325 -27.22 0.42 26.44
C LEU A 325 -26.64 -0.78 27.21
N PHE A 326 -25.49 -0.60 27.87
CA PHE A 326 -24.77 -1.66 28.58
C PHE A 326 -24.90 -1.55 30.10
N ALA A 327 -25.91 -0.81 30.61
CA ALA A 327 -26.09 -0.58 32.04
C ALA A 327 -26.24 -1.87 32.89
N HIS A 328 -26.66 -2.96 32.25
CA HIS A 328 -26.84 -4.26 32.88
C HIS A 328 -25.55 -5.08 33.03
N ASP A 329 -24.44 -4.65 32.40
CA ASP A 329 -23.13 -5.32 32.42
C ASP A 329 -22.08 -4.45 33.14
N PRO A 330 -21.74 -4.73 34.42
CA PRO A 330 -20.77 -3.94 35.18
C PRO A 330 -19.36 -3.90 34.55
N GLN A 331 -18.95 -4.99 33.87
CA GLN A 331 -17.63 -5.03 33.22
C GLN A 331 -17.62 -4.13 31.97
N ALA A 332 -18.68 -4.18 31.17
CA ALA A 332 -18.85 -3.28 30.04
C ALA A 332 -18.90 -1.82 30.47
N VAL A 333 -19.68 -1.50 31.53
CA VAL A 333 -19.77 -0.13 32.10
C VAL A 333 -18.40 0.36 32.53
N ALA A 334 -17.61 -0.44 33.25
CA ALA A 334 -16.26 -0.06 33.67
C ALA A 334 -15.34 0.21 32.48
N ALA A 335 -15.38 -0.64 31.45
CA ALA A 335 -14.58 -0.48 30.25
C ALA A 335 -15.00 0.77 29.44
N ILE A 336 -16.30 1.04 29.31
CA ILE A 336 -16.83 2.22 28.60
C ILE A 336 -16.46 3.49 29.37
N THR A 337 -16.58 3.50 30.70
CA THR A 337 -16.21 4.64 31.55
C THR A 337 -14.73 4.99 31.39
N ARG A 338 -13.85 4.01 31.43
CA ARG A 338 -12.39 4.21 31.19
C ARG A 338 -12.13 4.81 29.82
N ARG A 339 -12.74 4.25 28.77
CA ARG A 339 -12.60 4.78 27.40
C ARG A 339 -13.15 6.19 27.24
N ARG A 340 -14.27 6.48 27.90
CA ARG A 340 -14.81 7.86 27.97
C ARG A 340 -13.80 8.82 28.58
N GLN A 341 -13.19 8.45 29.72
CA GLN A 341 -12.18 9.28 30.35
C GLN A 341 -10.97 9.51 29.47
N ASN A 342 -10.46 8.45 28.82
CA ASN A 342 -9.36 8.57 27.86
C ASN A 342 -9.73 9.52 26.71
N ALA A 343 -10.93 9.38 26.14
CA ALA A 343 -11.38 10.23 25.04
C ALA A 343 -11.50 11.70 25.45
N LEU A 344 -12.03 11.99 26.64
CA LEU A 344 -12.13 13.35 27.17
C LEU A 344 -10.75 13.97 27.46
N THR A 345 -9.80 13.17 27.94
CA THR A 345 -8.41 13.62 28.15
C THR A 345 -7.75 13.99 26.81
N VAL A 346 -7.90 13.15 25.78
CA VAL A 346 -7.39 13.45 24.44
C VAL A 346 -8.07 14.69 23.86
N LEU A 347 -9.41 14.77 23.98
CA LEU A 347 -10.19 15.92 23.51
C LEU A 347 -9.68 17.24 24.12
N ALA A 348 -9.58 17.31 25.46
CA ALA A 348 -9.16 18.53 26.15
C ALA A 348 -7.75 18.97 25.70
N ARG A 349 -6.84 18.03 25.46
CA ARG A 349 -5.46 18.33 25.01
C ARG A 349 -5.44 18.76 23.55
N VAL A 350 -6.25 18.15 22.69
CA VAL A 350 -6.39 18.57 21.30
C VAL A 350 -6.98 19.99 21.26
N GLU A 351 -8.08 20.26 21.98
CA GLU A 351 -8.69 21.59 22.01
C GLU A 351 -7.73 22.68 22.49
N ALA A 352 -6.90 22.39 23.50
CA ALA A 352 -5.88 23.32 23.99
C ALA A 352 -4.79 23.63 22.96
N GLY A 353 -4.56 22.75 21.99
CA GLY A 353 -3.57 22.92 20.93
C GLY A 353 -4.13 23.45 19.60
N LEU A 354 -5.45 23.63 19.47
CA LEU A 354 -6.04 24.07 18.21
C LEU A 354 -5.79 25.56 17.94
N SER A 355 -5.57 25.92 16.69
CA SER A 355 -5.45 27.31 16.24
C SER A 355 -6.81 28.01 16.02
N ARG A 356 -7.92 27.28 16.05
CA ARG A 356 -9.31 27.75 15.89
C ARG A 356 -10.26 26.93 16.75
N PRO A 357 -11.47 27.45 17.05
CA PRO A 357 -12.48 26.71 17.82
C PRO A 357 -12.84 25.37 17.18
N LEU A 358 -12.96 24.33 17.99
CA LEU A 358 -13.34 22.99 17.52
C LEU A 358 -14.66 22.96 16.74
N PRO A 359 -15.75 23.68 17.13
CA PRO A 359 -16.98 23.69 16.35
C PRO A 359 -16.79 24.20 14.91
N ASP A 360 -15.92 25.21 14.71
CA ASP A 360 -15.65 25.75 13.39
C ASP A 360 -14.90 24.76 12.51
N ILE A 361 -13.96 24.00 13.09
CA ILE A 361 -13.23 22.95 12.39
C ILE A 361 -14.17 21.82 11.97
N LEU A 362 -15.07 21.42 12.88
CA LEU A 362 -16.04 20.37 12.60
C LEU A 362 -17.08 20.81 11.55
N ALA A 363 -17.47 22.08 11.52
CA ALA A 363 -18.37 22.61 10.51
C ALA A 363 -17.77 22.53 9.09
N ASP A 364 -16.47 22.73 8.96
CA ASP A 364 -15.75 22.66 7.67
C ASP A 364 -15.73 21.24 7.06
N THR A 365 -16.02 20.21 7.84
CA THR A 365 -16.06 18.82 7.34
C THR A 365 -17.28 18.52 6.45
N GLY A 366 -18.27 19.39 6.43
CA GLY A 366 -19.54 19.18 5.75
C GLY A 366 -20.44 18.10 6.39
N LEU A 367 -20.07 17.57 7.54
CA LEU A 367 -20.90 16.65 8.32
C LEU A 367 -21.90 17.45 9.17
N THR A 368 -23.09 16.90 9.33
CA THR A 368 -24.13 17.49 10.19
C THR A 368 -24.11 16.85 11.57
N TRP A 369 -24.45 17.62 12.60
CA TRP A 369 -24.65 17.10 13.94
C TRP A 369 -25.87 16.18 13.97
N GLU A 370 -25.76 15.05 14.71
CA GLU A 370 -26.90 14.21 15.04
C GLU A 370 -27.90 15.05 15.86
N ALA A 371 -29.19 15.00 15.50
CA ALA A 371 -30.21 15.65 16.31
C ALA A 371 -30.20 14.96 17.67
N LEU A 372 -29.93 15.73 18.73
CA LEU A 372 -30.04 15.24 20.09
C LEU A 372 -31.54 15.04 20.42
N PRO A 373 -31.90 13.93 21.06
CA PRO A 373 -33.28 13.66 21.43
C PRO A 373 -33.80 14.67 22.45
#